data_ec8a89df8eba3848e246d7d881277f3b
#
_entry.id   ec8a89df8eba3848e246d7d881277f3b
#
_cell.length_a   1.000
_cell.length_b   1.000
_cell.length_c   1.000
_cell.angle_alpha   90.00
_cell.angle_beta   90.00
_cell.angle_gamma   90.00
#
_symmetry.space_group_name_H-M   'P 1'
#
loop_
_entity.id
_entity.type
_entity.pdbx_description
1 polymer ?
#
loop_
_entity_poly.entity_id
_entity_poly.type
_entity_poly.pdbx_seq_one_letter_code
_entity_poly.pdbx_strand_id
1 'polypeptide(L)'
;MFTMRRWVKRVALGATGLLAIVVVSGASFEAVMRRRAARDYPPPGRLVDVGGRRLQIDCRGSGSPTVVLESGLDYLGSLSWAAVHDSLARTTRVCAYSRAGVLWSDPGPAPFEPGQVARDLHAALTRSGERAPWVMVGHSLGGPYVMLFTSRYGPEVAGLVFVDASHPAQFARFRDATGKSMQPATTEVAIGSALALTGIVRLASGGDAPPTWPAVAGIVSRAYLPISIEALRRETVAIGATLDAAGRVRSLGDRPLVVLTATAKLSPATLAAEGITEAQGDRLQAVKEALQADQATWSLAGRQERVPNASHYIQFDRPDVVIGAVRDVVARVRASSR
;
A
#
# COMPACT_ATOMS: atom_id res chain seq x y z
N MET A 1 -37.00 -16.52 44.31
CA MET A 1 -35.70 -15.90 44.00
C MET A 1 -34.58 -16.91 43.65
N PHE A 2 -34.48 -18.06 44.35
CA PHE A 2 -33.41 -19.05 44.11
C PHE A 2 -33.45 -19.77 42.74
N THR A 3 -34.63 -20.03 42.17
CA THR A 3 -34.80 -20.74 40.89
C THR A 3 -34.41 -19.91 39.67
N MET A 4 -34.72 -18.61 39.69
CA MET A 4 -34.38 -17.67 38.60
C MET A 4 -32.86 -17.47 38.47
N ARG A 5 -32.13 -17.41 39.61
CA ARG A 5 -30.66 -17.29 39.61
C ARG A 5 -29.96 -18.53 39.06
N ARG A 6 -30.51 -19.73 39.27
CA ARG A 6 -30.00 -20.98 38.71
C ARG A 6 -30.24 -21.08 37.20
N TRP A 7 -31.43 -20.64 36.77
CA TRP A 7 -31.76 -20.59 35.33
C TRP A 7 -30.89 -19.62 34.57
N VAL A 8 -30.68 -18.38 35.07
CA VAL A 8 -29.78 -17.38 34.49
C VAL A 8 -28.35 -17.92 34.38
N LYS A 9 -27.84 -18.61 35.41
CA LYS A 9 -26.50 -19.23 35.33
C LYS A 9 -26.41 -20.31 34.26
N ARG A 10 -27.42 -21.15 34.11
CA ARG A 10 -27.44 -22.20 33.07
C ARG A 10 -27.49 -21.60 31.66
N VAL A 11 -28.29 -20.56 31.44
CA VAL A 11 -28.36 -19.83 30.18
C VAL A 11 -27.02 -19.14 29.89
N ALA A 12 -26.43 -18.48 30.84
CA ALA A 12 -25.12 -17.84 30.71
C ALA A 12 -24.02 -18.87 30.37
N LEU A 13 -23.98 -20.01 31.06
CA LEU A 13 -23.04 -21.11 30.78
C LEU A 13 -23.27 -21.69 29.37
N GLY A 14 -24.51 -21.89 28.96
CA GLY A 14 -24.85 -22.36 27.61
C GLY A 14 -24.42 -21.37 26.51
N ALA A 15 -24.69 -20.08 26.75
CA ALA A 15 -24.27 -19.02 25.82
C ALA A 15 -22.73 -18.90 25.71
N THR A 16 -22.03 -19.01 26.84
CA THR A 16 -20.56 -19.03 26.88
C THR A 16 -20.00 -20.25 26.13
N GLY A 17 -20.59 -21.43 26.36
CA GLY A 17 -20.20 -22.66 25.67
C GLY A 17 -20.41 -22.57 24.15
N LEU A 18 -21.56 -22.03 23.74
CA LEU A 18 -21.84 -21.81 22.32
C LEU A 18 -20.84 -20.80 21.69
N LEU A 19 -20.58 -19.72 22.35
CA LEU A 19 -19.60 -18.71 21.91
C LEU A 19 -18.20 -19.32 21.77
N ALA A 20 -17.78 -20.13 22.73
CA ALA A 20 -16.49 -20.83 22.67
C ALA A 20 -16.42 -21.79 21.46
N ILE A 21 -17.49 -22.53 21.18
CA ILE A 21 -17.57 -23.43 20.00
C ILE A 21 -17.44 -22.60 18.73
N VAL A 22 -18.16 -21.49 18.60
CA VAL A 22 -18.10 -20.61 17.41
C VAL A 22 -16.69 -20.07 17.20
N VAL A 23 -16.05 -19.58 18.27
CA VAL A 23 -14.68 -19.03 18.19
C VAL A 23 -13.67 -20.11 17.80
N VAL A 24 -13.73 -21.30 18.42
CA VAL A 24 -12.81 -22.42 18.11
C VAL A 24 -13.02 -22.91 16.69
N SER A 25 -14.27 -23.07 16.25
CA SER A 25 -14.59 -23.50 14.88
C SER A 25 -14.13 -22.48 13.85
N GLY A 26 -14.35 -21.19 14.10
CA GLY A 26 -13.90 -20.10 13.24
C GLY A 26 -12.37 -20.01 13.16
N ALA A 27 -11.67 -20.15 14.29
CA ALA A 27 -10.21 -20.17 14.33
C ALA A 27 -9.63 -21.41 13.58
N SER A 28 -10.26 -22.55 13.73
CA SER A 28 -9.87 -23.77 13.00
C SER A 28 -10.08 -23.62 11.49
N PHE A 29 -11.21 -23.06 11.09
CA PHE A 29 -11.49 -22.71 9.70
C PHE A 29 -10.42 -21.77 9.13
N GLU A 30 -10.14 -20.67 9.83
CA GLU A 30 -9.14 -19.69 9.38
C GLU A 30 -7.74 -20.31 9.29
N ALA A 31 -7.35 -21.15 10.25
CA ALA A 31 -6.07 -21.86 10.20
C ALA A 31 -5.95 -22.77 8.96
N VAL A 32 -7.02 -23.50 8.62
CA VAL A 32 -7.07 -24.32 7.40
C VAL A 32 -6.97 -23.44 6.14
N MET A 33 -7.70 -22.33 6.11
CA MET A 33 -7.71 -21.43 4.96
C MET A 33 -6.38 -20.70 4.75
N ARG A 34 -5.67 -20.35 5.84
CA ARG A 34 -4.29 -19.81 5.76
C ARG A 34 -3.32 -20.82 5.14
N ARG A 35 -3.41 -22.10 5.54
CA ARG A 35 -2.59 -23.16 4.95
C ARG A 35 -2.93 -23.38 3.47
N ARG A 36 -4.21 -23.32 3.10
CA ARG A 36 -4.63 -23.37 1.69
C ARG A 36 -4.08 -22.18 0.91
N ALA A 37 -4.23 -20.96 1.40
CA ALA A 37 -3.69 -19.76 0.75
C ALA A 37 -2.17 -19.88 0.51
N ALA A 38 -1.41 -20.34 1.51
CA ALA A 38 0.04 -20.51 1.40
C ALA A 38 0.43 -21.60 0.36
N ARG A 39 -0.39 -22.66 0.21
CA ARG A 39 -0.16 -23.70 -0.78
C ARG A 39 -0.57 -23.29 -2.18
N ASP A 40 -1.76 -22.68 -2.30
CA ASP A 40 -2.41 -22.41 -3.59
C ASP A 40 -1.86 -21.09 -4.22
N TYR A 41 -1.33 -20.19 -3.40
CA TYR A 41 -0.78 -18.91 -3.80
C TYR A 41 0.57 -18.65 -3.12
N PRO A 42 1.62 -19.40 -3.49
CA PRO A 42 2.95 -19.21 -2.95
C PRO A 42 3.52 -17.82 -3.33
N PRO A 43 4.50 -17.28 -2.55
CA PRO A 43 5.09 -15.99 -2.83
C PRO A 43 5.79 -15.97 -4.19
N PRO A 44 5.51 -14.99 -5.06
CA PRO A 44 6.36 -14.76 -6.22
C PRO A 44 7.73 -14.24 -5.77
N GLY A 45 8.77 -14.57 -6.54
CA GLY A 45 10.13 -14.20 -6.21
C GLY A 45 10.68 -15.00 -5.02
N ARG A 46 11.05 -14.32 -3.95
CA ARG A 46 11.67 -14.95 -2.76
C ARG A 46 11.34 -14.23 -1.46
N LEU A 47 11.51 -14.95 -0.36
CA LEU A 47 11.47 -14.42 1.00
C LEU A 47 12.91 -14.12 1.45
N VAL A 48 13.21 -12.87 1.78
CA VAL A 48 14.54 -12.39 2.16
C VAL A 48 14.53 -12.02 3.63
N ASP A 49 15.46 -12.58 4.40
CA ASP A 49 15.65 -12.21 5.80
C ASP A 49 16.21 -10.78 5.90
N VAL A 50 15.48 -9.91 6.62
CA VAL A 50 15.88 -8.51 6.84
C VAL A 50 16.33 -8.23 8.28
N GLY A 51 16.62 -9.27 9.02
CA GLY A 51 17.06 -9.23 10.43
C GLY A 51 16.05 -9.90 11.36
N GLY A 52 15.94 -11.23 11.25
CA GLY A 52 15.05 -12.07 12.07
C GLY A 52 13.60 -12.14 11.62
N ARG A 53 13.28 -11.57 10.47
CA ARG A 53 12.01 -11.69 9.75
C ARG A 53 12.23 -11.60 8.25
N ARG A 54 11.32 -12.18 7.47
CA ARG A 54 11.45 -12.27 6.01
C ARG A 54 10.45 -11.36 5.32
N LEU A 55 10.92 -10.66 4.30
CA LEU A 55 10.07 -9.92 3.38
C LEU A 55 10.04 -10.60 2.01
N GLN A 56 8.86 -10.63 1.43
CA GLN A 56 8.69 -11.07 0.05
C GLN A 56 9.17 -9.97 -0.89
N ILE A 57 10.05 -10.35 -1.83
CA ILE A 57 10.51 -9.50 -2.93
C ILE A 57 10.55 -10.29 -4.23
N ASP A 58 10.01 -9.70 -5.29
CA ASP A 58 9.96 -10.27 -6.63
C ASP A 58 10.69 -9.32 -7.59
N CYS A 59 11.88 -9.71 -8.01
CA CYS A 59 12.72 -8.92 -8.90
C CYS A 59 12.85 -9.63 -10.25
N ARG A 60 12.46 -8.93 -11.32
CA ARG A 60 12.42 -9.45 -12.70
C ARG A 60 13.25 -8.56 -13.63
N GLY A 61 13.58 -9.09 -14.82
CA GLY A 61 14.37 -8.37 -15.83
C GLY A 61 15.84 -8.23 -15.47
N SER A 62 16.56 -7.40 -16.21
CA SER A 62 18.00 -7.18 -16.06
C SER A 62 18.39 -5.75 -16.47
N GLY A 63 19.59 -5.31 -16.08
CA GLY A 63 20.10 -3.98 -16.40
C GLY A 63 20.02 -2.98 -15.24
N SER A 64 20.40 -1.73 -15.50
CA SER A 64 20.46 -0.63 -14.53
C SER A 64 19.81 0.62 -15.15
N PRO A 65 19.25 1.52 -14.31
CA PRO A 65 19.04 1.41 -12.88
C PRO A 65 18.00 0.33 -12.53
N THR A 66 18.01 -0.17 -11.28
CA THR A 66 16.93 -1.03 -10.77
C THR A 66 15.74 -0.16 -10.36
N VAL A 67 14.56 -0.50 -10.87
CA VAL A 67 13.28 0.13 -10.48
C VAL A 67 12.74 -0.59 -9.25
N VAL A 68 12.32 0.16 -8.24
CA VAL A 68 11.74 -0.36 -6.99
C VAL A 68 10.32 0.17 -6.82
N LEU A 69 9.36 -0.74 -6.70
CA LEU A 69 7.93 -0.46 -6.69
C LEU A 69 7.38 -0.54 -5.26
N GLU A 70 6.98 0.62 -4.70
CA GLU A 70 6.44 0.79 -3.35
C GLU A 70 4.93 0.97 -3.38
N SER A 71 4.17 0.05 -2.77
CA SER A 71 2.70 0.07 -2.75
C SER A 71 2.11 1.13 -1.80
N GLY A 72 0.82 1.41 -1.97
CA GLY A 72 0.05 2.31 -1.11
C GLY A 72 -0.35 1.69 0.24
N LEU A 73 -1.24 2.38 0.96
CA LEU A 73 -1.92 1.83 2.14
C LEU A 73 -2.98 0.83 1.67
N ASP A 74 -2.55 -0.36 1.34
CA ASP A 74 -3.41 -1.42 0.86
C ASP A 74 -2.89 -2.81 1.28
N TYR A 75 -3.69 -3.84 1.03
CA TYR A 75 -3.34 -5.24 1.30
C TYR A 75 -2.83 -5.97 0.04
N LEU A 76 -2.51 -5.22 -1.02
CA LEU A 76 -2.04 -5.76 -2.30
C LEU A 76 -0.52 -6.01 -2.31
N GLY A 77 0.24 -5.24 -1.53
CA GLY A 77 1.70 -5.35 -1.50
C GLY A 77 2.33 -5.33 -2.90
N SER A 78 3.18 -6.31 -3.22
CA SER A 78 3.80 -6.42 -4.56
C SER A 78 2.79 -6.57 -5.71
N LEU A 79 1.58 -7.06 -5.43
CA LEU A 79 0.52 -7.23 -6.42
C LEU A 79 -0.12 -5.91 -6.87
N SER A 80 0.06 -4.81 -6.13
CA SER A 80 -0.31 -3.47 -6.58
C SER A 80 0.30 -3.11 -7.94
N TRP A 81 1.35 -3.80 -8.34
CA TRP A 81 2.11 -3.55 -9.56
C TRP A 81 1.94 -4.63 -10.64
N ALA A 82 1.02 -5.58 -10.43
CA ALA A 82 0.84 -6.73 -11.32
C ALA A 82 0.58 -6.35 -12.79
N ALA A 83 -0.06 -5.21 -13.06
CA ALA A 83 -0.34 -4.75 -14.42
C ALA A 83 0.88 -4.15 -15.14
N VAL A 84 1.91 -3.72 -14.40
CA VAL A 84 3.06 -2.99 -14.99
C VAL A 84 4.39 -3.73 -14.84
N HIS A 85 4.52 -4.63 -13.86
CA HIS A 85 5.77 -5.25 -13.47
C HIS A 85 6.48 -5.95 -14.64
N ASP A 86 5.81 -6.86 -15.35
CA ASP A 86 6.40 -7.60 -16.48
C ASP A 86 6.78 -6.67 -17.65
N SER A 87 5.98 -5.64 -17.90
CA SER A 87 6.26 -4.68 -18.96
C SER A 87 7.48 -3.82 -18.68
N LEU A 88 7.68 -3.44 -17.42
CA LEU A 88 8.88 -2.72 -16.98
C LEU A 88 10.11 -3.64 -16.99
N ALA A 89 9.94 -4.89 -16.58
CA ALA A 89 11.01 -5.89 -16.54
C ALA A 89 11.62 -6.20 -17.92
N ARG A 90 10.92 -5.91 -19.00
CA ARG A 90 11.48 -6.01 -20.36
C ARG A 90 12.52 -4.93 -20.69
N THR A 91 12.60 -3.84 -19.91
CA THR A 91 13.46 -2.69 -20.21
C THR A 91 14.57 -2.45 -19.19
N THR A 92 14.40 -2.93 -17.96
CA THR A 92 15.37 -2.79 -16.86
C THR A 92 15.11 -3.84 -15.79
N ARG A 93 15.95 -3.88 -14.77
CA ARG A 93 15.71 -4.63 -13.53
C ARG A 93 14.61 -3.96 -12.73
N VAL A 94 13.59 -4.71 -12.27
CA VAL A 94 12.44 -4.19 -11.52
C VAL A 94 12.13 -5.10 -10.33
N CYS A 95 11.97 -4.52 -9.16
CA CYS A 95 11.61 -5.20 -7.93
C CYS A 95 10.30 -4.66 -7.36
N ALA A 96 9.31 -5.54 -7.15
CA ALA A 96 8.13 -5.28 -6.34
C ALA A 96 8.24 -6.08 -5.04
N TYR A 97 7.77 -5.55 -3.93
CA TYR A 97 7.84 -6.22 -2.65
C TYR A 97 6.58 -6.01 -1.81
N SER A 98 6.40 -6.87 -0.82
CA SER A 98 5.34 -6.71 0.18
C SER A 98 5.95 -6.27 1.50
N ARG A 99 5.45 -5.16 2.06
CA ARG A 99 5.91 -4.66 3.36
C ARG A 99 5.65 -5.69 4.47
N ALA A 100 6.30 -5.49 5.60
CA ALA A 100 6.16 -6.37 6.76
C ALA A 100 4.70 -6.57 7.18
N GLY A 101 4.26 -7.81 7.27
CA GLY A 101 2.90 -8.24 7.61
C GLY A 101 1.90 -8.18 6.45
N VAL A 102 2.30 -7.80 5.25
CA VAL A 102 1.44 -7.78 4.05
C VAL A 102 1.70 -9.02 3.22
N LEU A 103 0.63 -9.72 2.80
CA LEU A 103 0.65 -10.94 2.01
C LEU A 103 1.60 -12.00 2.61
N TRP A 104 2.72 -12.24 1.99
CA TRP A 104 3.68 -13.30 2.32
C TRP A 104 4.77 -12.86 3.30
N SER A 105 4.85 -11.58 3.62
CA SER A 105 5.89 -11.03 4.49
C SER A 105 5.61 -11.27 5.96
N ASP A 106 6.63 -11.64 6.70
CA ASP A 106 6.53 -11.81 8.15
C ASP A 106 6.13 -10.47 8.82
N PRO A 107 5.43 -10.49 9.98
CA PRO A 107 5.04 -9.28 10.68
C PRO A 107 6.21 -8.36 11.04
N GLY A 108 5.98 -7.06 11.02
CA GLY A 108 6.93 -6.05 11.46
C GLY A 108 7.02 -5.92 12.98
N PRO A 109 8.04 -5.20 13.50
CA PRO A 109 8.15 -4.90 14.93
C PRO A 109 7.01 -3.99 15.41
N ALA A 110 6.79 -3.99 16.72
CA ALA A 110 5.91 -3.07 17.39
C ALA A 110 6.72 -2.20 18.37
N PRO A 111 6.38 -0.90 18.50
CA PRO A 111 5.39 -0.15 17.73
C PRO A 111 5.79 0.03 16.25
N PHE A 112 4.82 0.34 15.37
CA PHE A 112 5.12 0.67 13.98
C PHE A 112 5.86 2.01 13.90
N GLU A 113 6.96 2.03 13.16
CA GLU A 113 7.77 3.21 12.91
C GLU A 113 7.92 3.41 11.38
N PRO A 114 7.52 4.58 10.83
CA PRO A 114 7.58 4.81 9.37
C PRO A 114 8.97 4.60 8.75
N GLY A 115 10.03 5.02 9.45
CA GLY A 115 11.41 4.84 9.01
C GLY A 115 11.86 3.38 8.94
N GLN A 116 11.16 2.45 9.63
CA GLN A 116 11.44 1.02 9.53
C GLN A 116 11.16 0.48 8.13
N VAL A 117 10.13 1.00 7.45
CA VAL A 117 9.81 0.61 6.06
C VAL A 117 11.03 0.84 5.15
N ALA A 118 11.67 2.00 5.26
CA ALA A 118 12.86 2.32 4.47
C ALA A 118 14.05 1.39 4.80
N ARG A 119 14.28 1.10 6.10
CA ARG A 119 15.35 0.16 6.52
C ARG A 119 15.10 -1.26 6.02
N ASP A 120 13.87 -1.72 6.12
CA ASP A 120 13.46 -3.05 5.68
C ASP A 120 13.63 -3.23 4.17
N LEU A 121 13.16 -2.24 3.40
CA LEU A 121 13.29 -2.25 1.95
C LEU A 121 14.78 -2.25 1.53
N HIS A 122 15.60 -1.39 2.13
CA HIS A 122 17.03 -1.36 1.84
C HIS A 122 17.70 -2.70 2.15
N ALA A 123 17.40 -3.31 3.31
CA ALA A 123 17.90 -4.62 3.66
C ALA A 123 17.41 -5.72 2.70
N ALA A 124 16.14 -5.68 2.28
CA ALA A 124 15.59 -6.62 1.32
C ALA A 124 16.29 -6.52 -0.04
N LEU A 125 16.51 -5.30 -0.55
CA LEU A 125 17.23 -5.06 -1.80
C LEU A 125 18.67 -5.56 -1.73
N THR A 126 19.44 -5.10 -0.75
CA THR A 126 20.87 -5.41 -0.65
C THR A 126 21.12 -6.89 -0.41
N ARG A 127 20.34 -7.52 0.48
CA ARG A 127 20.46 -8.98 0.75
C ARG A 127 19.91 -9.84 -0.38
N SER A 128 19.09 -9.25 -1.27
CA SER A 128 18.71 -9.88 -2.54
C SER A 128 19.80 -9.79 -3.61
N GLY A 129 20.88 -9.08 -3.37
CA GLY A 129 21.93 -8.84 -4.36
C GLY A 129 21.59 -7.71 -5.34
N GLU A 130 20.50 -6.96 -5.09
CA GLU A 130 20.15 -5.81 -5.91
C GLU A 130 21.08 -4.63 -5.57
N ARG A 131 21.47 -3.88 -6.60
CA ARG A 131 22.46 -2.80 -6.47
C ARG A 131 21.86 -1.48 -6.94
N ALA A 132 22.31 -0.40 -6.28
CA ALA A 132 22.07 0.96 -6.75
C ALA A 132 22.77 1.20 -8.12
N PRO A 133 22.36 2.21 -8.89
CA PRO A 133 21.36 3.22 -8.53
C PRO A 133 19.92 2.69 -8.66
N TRP A 134 19.04 3.24 -7.82
CA TRP A 134 17.62 2.88 -7.85
C TRP A 134 16.74 4.00 -8.40
N VAL A 135 15.71 3.62 -9.13
CA VAL A 135 14.56 4.48 -9.46
C VAL A 135 13.38 4.03 -8.59
N MET A 136 12.96 4.91 -7.69
CA MET A 136 11.90 4.62 -6.73
C MET A 136 10.53 5.02 -7.28
N VAL A 137 9.56 4.11 -7.24
CA VAL A 137 8.19 4.35 -7.69
C VAL A 137 7.26 4.17 -6.50
N GLY A 138 6.50 5.20 -6.12
CA GLY A 138 5.61 5.16 -4.96
C GLY A 138 4.17 5.47 -5.32
N HIS A 139 3.23 4.53 -5.02
CA HIS A 139 1.80 4.75 -5.15
C HIS A 139 1.20 5.21 -3.82
N SER A 140 0.33 6.23 -3.83
CA SER A 140 -0.40 6.65 -2.63
C SER A 140 0.53 6.89 -1.43
N LEU A 141 0.33 6.21 -0.29
CA LEU A 141 1.22 6.25 0.88
C LEU A 141 2.64 5.74 0.57
N GLY A 142 2.82 4.99 -0.51
CA GLY A 142 4.14 4.60 -1.02
C GLY A 142 5.02 5.79 -1.40
N GLY A 143 4.43 6.91 -1.84
CA GLY A 143 5.17 8.16 -2.06
C GLY A 143 5.91 8.66 -0.81
N PRO A 144 5.23 8.90 0.31
CA PRO A 144 5.85 9.16 1.61
C PRO A 144 6.93 8.15 2.02
N TYR A 145 6.73 6.84 1.82
CA TYR A 145 7.77 5.84 2.13
C TYR A 145 8.99 5.98 1.22
N VAL A 146 8.79 6.25 -0.06
CA VAL A 146 9.89 6.55 -1.01
C VAL A 146 10.65 7.81 -0.60
N MET A 147 9.96 8.83 -0.08
CA MET A 147 10.62 10.03 0.45
C MET A 147 11.48 9.71 1.67
N LEU A 148 10.97 8.91 2.62
CA LEU A 148 11.73 8.46 3.79
C LEU A 148 12.94 7.60 3.38
N PHE A 149 12.78 6.75 2.38
CA PHE A 149 13.88 5.98 1.80
C PHE A 149 14.94 6.89 1.19
N THR A 150 14.51 7.86 0.37
CA THR A 150 15.41 8.82 -0.29
C THR A 150 16.13 9.72 0.71
N SER A 151 15.46 10.12 1.80
CA SER A 151 16.09 10.87 2.89
C SER A 151 17.25 10.11 3.53
N ARG A 152 17.11 8.79 3.68
CA ARG A 152 18.10 7.96 4.38
C ARG A 152 19.19 7.41 3.46
N TYR A 153 18.83 7.08 2.22
CA TYR A 153 19.67 6.41 1.24
C TYR A 153 19.80 7.22 -0.07
N GLY A 154 19.75 8.54 0.04
CA GLY A 154 19.74 9.45 -1.10
C GLY A 154 20.83 9.22 -2.15
N PRO A 155 22.11 8.95 -1.78
CA PRO A 155 23.15 8.67 -2.76
C PRO A 155 22.87 7.48 -3.68
N GLU A 156 22.00 6.56 -3.24
CA GLU A 156 21.64 5.35 -3.97
C GLU A 156 20.39 5.54 -4.86
N VAL A 157 19.66 6.66 -4.70
CA VAL A 157 18.43 6.97 -5.46
C VAL A 157 18.73 7.93 -6.60
N ALA A 158 18.53 7.49 -7.83
CA ALA A 158 18.84 8.26 -9.03
C ALA A 158 17.61 8.93 -9.69
N GLY A 159 16.39 8.48 -9.38
CA GLY A 159 15.16 9.05 -9.95
C GLY A 159 13.92 8.58 -9.22
N LEU A 160 12.79 9.26 -9.43
CA LEU A 160 11.54 8.98 -8.73
C LEU A 160 10.32 9.09 -9.64
N VAL A 161 9.31 8.26 -9.37
CA VAL A 161 7.97 8.38 -9.96
C VAL A 161 6.94 8.30 -8.83
N PHE A 162 6.10 9.32 -8.71
CA PHE A 162 4.96 9.32 -7.79
C PHE A 162 3.68 9.01 -8.56
N VAL A 163 2.97 7.98 -8.15
CA VAL A 163 1.74 7.51 -8.79
C VAL A 163 0.58 7.81 -7.86
N ASP A 164 -0.14 8.88 -8.13
CA ASP A 164 -1.19 9.46 -7.28
C ASP A 164 -0.80 9.50 -5.80
N ALA A 165 0.44 9.92 -5.55
CA ALA A 165 1.09 9.81 -4.24
C ALA A 165 0.46 10.75 -3.20
N SER A 166 0.41 10.28 -1.96
CA SER A 166 -0.02 11.07 -0.82
C SER A 166 0.92 12.24 -0.56
N HIS A 167 0.33 13.41 -0.28
CA HIS A 167 1.08 14.60 0.10
C HIS A 167 1.08 14.78 1.63
N PRO A 168 2.18 15.19 2.27
CA PRO A 168 2.25 15.41 3.72
C PRO A 168 1.13 16.30 4.29
N ALA A 169 0.72 17.33 3.56
CA ALA A 169 -0.33 18.25 3.99
C ALA A 169 -1.75 17.83 3.59
N GLN A 170 -1.95 16.63 2.99
CA GLN A 170 -3.22 16.29 2.35
C GLN A 170 -4.42 16.34 3.30
N PHE A 171 -4.33 15.79 4.50
CA PHE A 171 -5.50 15.71 5.39
C PHE A 171 -5.96 17.09 5.89
N ALA A 172 -5.03 18.01 6.16
CA ALA A 172 -5.37 19.38 6.50
C ALA A 172 -6.08 20.07 5.34
N ARG A 173 -5.49 20.00 4.13
CA ARG A 173 -6.03 20.64 2.93
C ARG A 173 -7.35 20.02 2.46
N PHE A 174 -7.51 18.72 2.62
CA PHE A 174 -8.77 18.02 2.31
C PHE A 174 -9.89 18.42 3.28
N ARG A 175 -9.58 18.55 4.57
CA ARG A 175 -10.53 19.05 5.56
C ARG A 175 -10.96 20.49 5.24
N ASP A 176 -10.01 21.36 4.86
CA ASP A 176 -10.34 22.74 4.47
C ASP A 176 -11.28 22.79 3.24
N ALA A 177 -11.08 21.88 2.28
CA ALA A 177 -11.89 21.81 1.06
C ALA A 177 -13.28 21.21 1.27
N THR A 178 -13.44 20.26 2.20
CA THR A 178 -14.65 19.46 2.36
C THR A 178 -15.42 19.77 3.66
N GLY A 179 -14.76 20.37 4.65
CA GLY A 179 -15.29 20.53 6.01
C GLY A 179 -15.26 19.23 6.83
N LYS A 180 -14.65 18.14 6.32
CA LYS A 180 -14.61 16.82 6.95
C LYS A 180 -13.21 16.27 7.08
N SER A 181 -12.98 15.44 8.10
CA SER A 181 -11.76 14.64 8.18
C SER A 181 -11.81 13.55 7.11
N MET A 182 -10.79 13.52 6.26
CA MET A 182 -10.60 12.51 5.22
C MET A 182 -9.51 11.50 5.63
N GLN A 183 -9.22 11.39 6.92
CA GLN A 183 -8.32 10.35 7.43
C GLN A 183 -9.03 9.00 7.41
N PRO A 184 -8.34 7.91 7.03
CA PRO A 184 -8.92 6.58 7.07
C PRO A 184 -9.44 6.23 8.46
N ALA A 185 -10.61 5.57 8.52
CA ALA A 185 -11.21 5.13 9.77
C ALA A 185 -10.35 4.05 10.42
N THR A 186 -9.91 4.28 11.66
CA THR A 186 -9.09 3.32 12.41
C THR A 186 -9.93 2.23 13.08
N THR A 187 -11.19 2.53 13.42
CA THR A 187 -12.07 1.62 14.17
C THR A 187 -12.41 0.37 13.37
N GLU A 188 -12.77 0.51 12.10
CA GLU A 188 -13.16 -0.63 11.25
C GLU A 188 -11.98 -1.58 11.05
N VAL A 189 -10.79 -1.03 10.79
CA VAL A 189 -9.57 -1.83 10.62
C VAL A 189 -9.15 -2.49 11.94
N ALA A 190 -9.37 -1.82 13.07
CA ALA A 190 -9.11 -2.39 14.40
C ALA A 190 -10.05 -3.57 14.72
N ILE A 191 -11.35 -3.43 14.43
CA ILE A 191 -12.32 -4.51 14.59
C ILE A 191 -11.95 -5.68 13.67
N GLY A 192 -11.68 -5.41 12.39
CA GLY A 192 -11.24 -6.43 11.44
C GLY A 192 -9.97 -7.15 11.91
N SER A 193 -8.98 -6.43 12.41
CA SER A 193 -7.75 -7.02 12.95
C SER A 193 -8.03 -7.92 14.16
N ALA A 194 -8.88 -7.48 15.10
CA ALA A 194 -9.27 -8.28 16.25
C ALA A 194 -10.01 -9.57 15.86
N LEU A 195 -10.78 -9.53 14.79
CA LEU A 195 -11.55 -10.67 14.27
C LEU A 195 -10.79 -11.52 13.22
N ALA A 196 -9.56 -11.15 12.87
CA ALA A 196 -8.80 -11.79 11.79
C ALA A 196 -8.55 -13.30 11.98
N LEU A 197 -8.50 -13.75 13.25
CA LEU A 197 -8.28 -15.14 13.58
C LEU A 197 -9.58 -15.97 13.67
N THR A 198 -10.75 -15.33 13.64
CA THR A 198 -12.04 -16.01 13.84
C THR A 198 -12.67 -16.51 12.53
N GLY A 199 -12.03 -16.26 11.38
CA GLY A 199 -12.59 -16.55 10.05
C GLY A 199 -13.65 -15.57 9.57
N ILE A 200 -14.17 -14.68 10.42
CA ILE A 200 -15.23 -13.71 10.08
C ILE A 200 -14.76 -12.75 8.98
N VAL A 201 -13.52 -12.26 9.08
CA VAL A 201 -12.96 -11.33 8.07
C VAL A 201 -12.97 -12.00 6.69
N ARG A 202 -12.59 -13.27 6.61
CA ARG A 202 -12.58 -14.02 5.34
C ARG A 202 -13.98 -14.20 4.76
N LEU A 203 -14.96 -14.49 5.61
CA LEU A 203 -16.37 -14.66 5.19
C LEU A 203 -16.99 -13.33 4.78
N ALA A 204 -16.64 -12.23 5.47
CA ALA A 204 -17.14 -10.90 5.16
C ALA A 204 -16.46 -10.26 3.93
N SER A 205 -15.27 -10.74 3.56
CA SER A 205 -14.50 -10.22 2.41
C SER A 205 -14.98 -10.79 1.07
N GLY A 206 -16.21 -11.25 1.00
CA GLY A 206 -16.88 -11.66 -0.24
C GLY A 206 -17.13 -10.45 -1.15
N GLY A 207 -16.96 -10.63 -2.45
CA GLY A 207 -17.17 -9.60 -3.45
C GLY A 207 -16.12 -9.68 -4.55
N ASP A 208 -16.43 -9.16 -5.73
CA ASP A 208 -15.47 -9.14 -6.83
C ASP A 208 -14.47 -8.00 -6.68
N ALA A 209 -13.24 -8.23 -7.10
CA ALA A 209 -12.28 -7.14 -7.24
C ALA A 209 -12.77 -6.18 -8.34
N PRO A 210 -12.40 -4.88 -8.28
CA PRO A 210 -12.70 -3.96 -9.37
C PRO A 210 -12.27 -4.55 -10.71
N PRO A 211 -13.06 -4.36 -11.79
CA PRO A 211 -12.78 -4.98 -13.09
C PRO A 211 -11.43 -4.58 -13.70
N THR A 212 -10.89 -3.42 -13.31
CA THR A 212 -9.59 -2.93 -13.76
C THR A 212 -8.41 -3.65 -13.08
N TRP A 213 -8.67 -4.37 -11.99
CA TRP A 213 -7.61 -5.08 -11.28
C TRP A 213 -7.25 -6.39 -11.99
N PRO A 214 -5.96 -6.73 -12.12
CA PRO A 214 -5.57 -8.06 -12.54
C PRO A 214 -6.19 -9.13 -11.63
N ALA A 215 -6.76 -10.18 -12.23
CA ALA A 215 -7.46 -11.23 -11.48
C ALA A 215 -6.62 -11.82 -10.34
N VAL A 216 -5.31 -12.02 -10.58
CA VAL A 216 -4.38 -12.51 -9.56
C VAL A 216 -4.32 -11.59 -8.35
N ALA A 217 -4.32 -10.26 -8.55
CA ALA A 217 -4.28 -9.29 -7.45
C ALA A 217 -5.54 -9.40 -6.59
N GLY A 218 -6.73 -9.48 -7.19
CA GLY A 218 -7.99 -9.63 -6.47
C GLY A 218 -8.12 -10.95 -5.71
N ILE A 219 -7.76 -12.08 -6.34
CA ILE A 219 -7.89 -13.41 -5.73
C ILE A 219 -6.92 -13.58 -4.57
N VAL A 220 -5.64 -13.29 -4.80
CA VAL A 220 -4.58 -13.53 -3.81
C VAL A 220 -4.71 -12.57 -2.63
N SER A 221 -4.98 -11.28 -2.88
CA SER A 221 -5.13 -10.31 -1.80
C SER A 221 -6.29 -10.67 -0.86
N ARG A 222 -7.41 -11.17 -1.39
CA ARG A 222 -8.52 -11.68 -0.55
C ARG A 222 -8.12 -12.91 0.25
N ALA A 223 -7.38 -13.84 -0.36
CA ALA A 223 -6.90 -15.03 0.34
C ALA A 223 -5.99 -14.70 1.52
N TYR A 224 -5.25 -13.59 1.44
CA TYR A 224 -4.31 -13.13 2.46
C TYR A 224 -4.82 -11.97 3.32
N LEU A 225 -6.02 -11.42 3.06
CA LEU A 225 -6.54 -10.28 3.82
C LEU A 225 -6.54 -10.49 5.35
N PRO A 226 -6.99 -11.65 5.90
CA PRO A 226 -6.94 -11.87 7.34
C PRO A 226 -5.52 -11.95 7.92
N ILE A 227 -4.50 -12.10 7.08
CA ILE A 227 -3.09 -12.06 7.47
C ILE A 227 -2.60 -10.61 7.44
N SER A 228 -2.97 -9.86 6.40
CA SER A 228 -2.48 -8.51 6.11
C SER A 228 -3.17 -7.41 6.93
N ILE A 229 -4.36 -7.66 7.48
CA ILE A 229 -5.19 -6.62 8.10
C ILE A 229 -4.55 -5.96 9.32
N GLU A 230 -3.72 -6.68 10.07
CA GLU A 230 -2.99 -6.10 11.20
C GLU A 230 -1.90 -5.14 10.74
N ALA A 231 -1.21 -5.42 9.63
CA ALA A 231 -0.26 -4.48 9.03
C ALA A 231 -0.99 -3.22 8.55
N LEU A 232 -2.12 -3.41 7.86
CA LEU A 232 -2.97 -2.30 7.41
C LEU A 232 -3.43 -1.42 8.59
N ARG A 233 -3.86 -2.04 9.71
CA ARG A 233 -4.24 -1.31 10.92
C ARG A 233 -3.08 -0.47 11.48
N ARG A 234 -1.88 -1.04 11.57
CA ARG A 234 -0.70 -0.34 12.09
C ARG A 234 -0.31 0.85 11.23
N GLU A 235 -0.30 0.67 9.91
CA GLU A 235 -0.02 1.73 8.96
C GLU A 235 -1.11 2.81 8.97
N THR A 236 -2.39 2.43 9.07
CA THR A 236 -3.51 3.37 9.19
C THR A 236 -3.40 4.24 10.45
N VAL A 237 -3.10 3.64 11.60
CA VAL A 237 -2.91 4.39 12.86
C VAL A 237 -1.71 5.33 12.77
N ALA A 238 -0.64 4.92 12.07
CA ALA A 238 0.58 5.69 11.94
C ALA A 238 0.60 6.67 10.73
N ILE A 239 -0.50 6.77 9.96
CA ILE A 239 -0.51 7.54 8.71
C ILE A 239 -0.13 9.01 8.92
N GLY A 240 -0.64 9.64 9.99
CA GLY A 240 -0.26 11.02 10.34
C GLY A 240 1.24 11.15 10.59
N ALA A 241 1.80 10.29 11.43
CA ALA A 241 3.24 10.27 11.72
C ALA A 241 4.09 10.00 10.47
N THR A 242 3.60 9.15 9.56
CA THR A 242 4.26 8.86 8.27
C THR A 242 4.30 10.11 7.39
N LEU A 243 3.18 10.81 7.26
CA LEU A 243 3.09 12.03 6.48
C LEU A 243 3.93 13.16 7.09
N ASP A 244 3.92 13.31 8.41
CA ASP A 244 4.73 14.32 9.11
C ASP A 244 6.23 14.04 8.93
N ALA A 245 6.65 12.79 9.04
CA ALA A 245 8.04 12.40 8.82
C ALA A 245 8.48 12.66 7.37
N ALA A 246 7.66 12.29 6.38
CA ALA A 246 7.91 12.53 4.97
C ALA A 246 7.91 14.03 4.64
N GLY A 247 7.07 14.84 5.30
CA GLY A 247 6.96 16.29 5.10
C GLY A 247 8.22 17.08 5.44
N ARG A 248 9.18 16.46 6.14
CA ARG A 248 10.50 17.07 6.42
C ARG A 248 11.47 16.95 5.25
N VAL A 249 11.13 16.15 4.25
CA VAL A 249 11.96 15.86 3.06
C VAL A 249 11.30 16.53 1.86
N ARG A 250 11.70 17.76 1.54
CA ARG A 250 11.11 18.52 0.43
C ARG A 250 12.13 18.90 -0.66
N SER A 251 13.34 18.38 -0.59
CA SER A 251 14.34 18.59 -1.61
C SER A 251 14.84 17.24 -2.13
N LEU A 252 14.58 17.01 -3.39
CA LEU A 252 15.02 15.81 -4.12
C LEU A 252 16.18 16.12 -5.08
N GLY A 253 16.72 17.36 -5.00
CA GLY A 253 17.83 17.82 -5.83
C GLY A 253 17.44 17.92 -7.30
N ASP A 254 18.30 17.45 -8.16
CA ASP A 254 18.15 17.45 -9.63
C ASP A 254 17.68 16.10 -10.20
N ARG A 255 17.26 15.19 -9.32
CA ARG A 255 16.80 13.84 -9.74
C ARG A 255 15.61 13.94 -10.68
N PRO A 256 15.58 13.21 -11.80
CA PRO A 256 14.38 13.07 -12.59
C PRO A 256 13.19 12.63 -11.71
N LEU A 257 12.13 13.44 -11.70
CA LEU A 257 10.90 13.16 -10.97
C LEU A 257 9.69 13.31 -11.88
N VAL A 258 8.82 12.30 -11.92
CA VAL A 258 7.51 12.38 -12.56
C VAL A 258 6.44 12.16 -11.52
N VAL A 259 5.48 13.07 -11.44
CA VAL A 259 4.31 12.97 -10.56
C VAL A 259 3.08 12.73 -11.43
N LEU A 260 2.54 11.52 -11.38
CA LEU A 260 1.31 11.16 -12.09
C LEU A 260 0.11 11.45 -11.19
N THR A 261 -0.82 12.26 -11.68
CA THR A 261 -2.00 12.73 -10.94
C THR A 261 -3.26 12.17 -11.58
N ALA A 262 -3.98 11.31 -10.86
CA ALA A 262 -5.29 10.80 -11.28
C ALA A 262 -6.34 11.91 -11.30
N THR A 263 -7.08 12.07 -12.41
CA THR A 263 -8.05 13.16 -12.56
C THR A 263 -9.46 12.70 -12.91
N ALA A 264 -9.79 11.41 -12.75
CA ALA A 264 -11.17 10.96 -12.85
C ALA A 264 -12.02 11.59 -11.74
N LYS A 265 -13.24 11.96 -12.06
CA LYS A 265 -14.22 12.37 -11.06
C LYS A 265 -14.47 11.24 -10.06
N LEU A 266 -14.71 11.60 -8.80
CA LEU A 266 -15.10 10.63 -7.79
C LEU A 266 -16.44 10.00 -8.17
N SER A 267 -16.54 8.67 -8.04
CA SER A 267 -17.78 7.96 -8.34
C SER A 267 -18.87 8.32 -7.31
N PRO A 268 -20.17 8.21 -7.67
CA PRO A 268 -21.26 8.40 -6.71
C PRO A 268 -21.11 7.50 -5.47
N ALA A 269 -20.61 6.28 -5.65
CA ALA A 269 -20.34 5.35 -4.54
C ALA A 269 -19.23 5.87 -3.62
N THR A 270 -18.16 6.40 -4.17
CA THR A 270 -17.06 7.02 -3.39
C THR A 270 -17.57 8.26 -2.65
N LEU A 271 -18.31 9.15 -3.32
CA LEU A 271 -18.89 10.34 -2.69
C LEU A 271 -19.78 9.96 -1.50
N ALA A 272 -20.62 8.94 -1.67
CA ALA A 272 -21.50 8.44 -0.60
C ALA A 272 -20.70 7.82 0.56
N ALA A 273 -19.68 7.02 0.28
CA ALA A 273 -18.82 6.42 1.30
C ALA A 273 -18.08 7.48 2.13
N GLU A 274 -17.57 8.53 1.47
CA GLU A 274 -16.93 9.68 2.14
C GLU A 274 -17.93 10.66 2.75
N GLY A 275 -19.22 10.51 2.45
CA GLY A 275 -20.30 11.37 2.91
C GLY A 275 -20.13 12.82 2.44
N ILE A 276 -19.65 13.04 1.23
CA ILE A 276 -19.42 14.36 0.63
C ILE A 276 -20.30 14.55 -0.62
N THR A 277 -20.58 15.80 -0.95
CA THR A 277 -21.31 16.16 -2.17
C THR A 277 -20.39 16.14 -3.40
N GLU A 278 -20.94 16.11 -4.61
CA GLU A 278 -20.17 16.22 -5.86
C GLU A 278 -19.30 17.49 -5.87
N ALA A 279 -19.88 18.64 -5.49
CA ALA A 279 -19.13 19.90 -5.41
C ALA A 279 -17.97 19.87 -4.39
N GLN A 280 -18.10 19.10 -3.28
CA GLN A 280 -17.00 18.87 -2.36
C GLN A 280 -15.96 17.91 -2.97
N GLY A 281 -16.41 16.91 -3.73
CA GLY A 281 -15.53 16.01 -4.49
C GLY A 281 -14.70 16.75 -5.54
N ASP A 282 -15.29 17.68 -6.28
CA ASP A 282 -14.59 18.50 -7.27
C ASP A 282 -13.52 19.39 -6.59
N ARG A 283 -13.85 20.00 -5.42
CA ARG A 283 -12.87 20.77 -4.64
C ARG A 283 -11.74 19.88 -4.09
N LEU A 284 -12.08 18.69 -3.60
CA LEU A 284 -11.11 17.72 -3.13
C LEU A 284 -10.12 17.35 -4.24
N GLN A 285 -10.64 17.08 -5.44
CA GLN A 285 -9.83 16.75 -6.61
C GLN A 285 -8.89 17.91 -6.99
N ALA A 286 -9.39 19.15 -7.04
CA ALA A 286 -8.59 20.33 -7.32
C ALA A 286 -7.46 20.54 -6.27
N VAL A 287 -7.75 20.32 -5.00
CA VAL A 287 -6.75 20.37 -3.92
C VAL A 287 -5.70 19.27 -4.09
N LYS A 288 -6.11 18.03 -4.39
CA LYS A 288 -5.19 16.93 -4.67
C LYS A 288 -4.25 17.26 -5.83
N GLU A 289 -4.78 17.76 -6.93
CA GLU A 289 -3.98 18.15 -8.09
C GLU A 289 -2.95 19.25 -7.75
N ALA A 290 -3.35 20.25 -6.97
CA ALA A 290 -2.44 21.31 -6.52
C ALA A 290 -1.35 20.80 -5.58
N LEU A 291 -1.68 19.87 -4.67
CA LEU A 291 -0.71 19.24 -3.78
C LEU A 291 0.31 18.38 -4.55
N GLN A 292 -0.13 17.67 -5.58
CA GLN A 292 0.76 16.88 -6.41
C GLN A 292 1.58 17.74 -7.40
N ALA A 293 1.08 18.92 -7.78
CA ALA A 293 1.89 19.93 -8.45
C ALA A 293 3.01 20.45 -7.55
N ASP A 294 2.74 20.68 -6.26
CA ASP A 294 3.78 21.02 -5.28
C ASP A 294 4.84 19.92 -5.18
N GLN A 295 4.44 18.64 -5.13
CA GLN A 295 5.39 17.52 -5.12
C GLN A 295 6.35 17.56 -6.33
N ALA A 296 5.86 17.95 -7.50
CA ALA A 296 6.71 18.04 -8.69
C ALA A 296 7.81 19.11 -8.54
N THR A 297 7.60 20.16 -7.73
CA THR A 297 8.60 21.21 -7.47
C THR A 297 9.71 20.78 -6.52
N TRP A 298 9.60 19.62 -5.86
CA TRP A 298 10.61 19.15 -4.91
C TRP A 298 11.91 18.66 -5.59
N SER A 299 11.86 18.47 -6.92
CA SER A 299 13.04 18.26 -7.75
C SER A 299 13.15 19.37 -8.80
N LEU A 300 14.38 19.84 -9.05
CA LEU A 300 14.67 20.79 -10.14
C LEU A 300 14.37 20.22 -11.54
N ALA A 301 14.33 18.88 -11.64
CA ALA A 301 14.02 18.15 -12.87
C ALA A 301 12.65 17.46 -12.79
N GLY A 302 11.78 17.96 -11.88
CA GLY A 302 10.44 17.40 -11.67
C GLY A 302 9.39 17.92 -12.64
N ARG A 303 8.38 17.09 -12.91
CA ARG A 303 7.19 17.45 -13.66
C ARG A 303 5.96 16.72 -13.15
N GLN A 304 4.81 17.37 -13.27
CA GLN A 304 3.50 16.72 -13.07
C GLN A 304 2.92 16.30 -14.42
N GLU A 305 2.26 15.16 -14.44
CA GLU A 305 1.47 14.67 -15.56
C GLU A 305 0.07 14.29 -15.07
N ARG A 306 -0.95 14.96 -15.60
CA ARG A 306 -2.36 14.67 -15.28
C ARG A 306 -2.82 13.48 -16.11
N VAL A 307 -3.42 12.49 -15.46
CA VAL A 307 -3.88 11.25 -16.10
C VAL A 307 -5.40 11.25 -16.15
N PRO A 308 -6.00 11.65 -17.30
CA PRO A 308 -7.44 11.69 -17.44
C PRO A 308 -8.05 10.29 -17.36
N ASN A 309 -9.25 10.22 -16.78
CA ASN A 309 -10.05 9.00 -16.64
C ASN A 309 -9.38 7.88 -15.81
N ALA A 310 -8.32 8.19 -15.06
CA ALA A 310 -7.72 7.27 -14.11
C ALA A 310 -8.25 7.55 -12.69
N SER A 311 -8.61 6.50 -11.97
CA SER A 311 -8.87 6.53 -10.54
C SER A 311 -7.55 6.57 -9.74
N HIS A 312 -7.65 6.48 -8.42
CA HIS A 312 -6.48 6.41 -7.53
C HIS A 312 -5.47 5.32 -7.89
N TYR A 313 -5.92 4.23 -8.52
CA TYR A 313 -5.04 3.13 -8.96
C TYR A 313 -4.64 3.30 -10.44
N ILE A 314 -3.88 4.36 -10.76
CA ILE A 314 -3.41 4.65 -12.13
C ILE A 314 -2.73 3.43 -12.74
N GLN A 315 -1.96 2.67 -11.96
CA GLN A 315 -1.24 1.49 -12.42
C GLN A 315 -2.15 0.36 -12.91
N PHE A 316 -3.43 0.37 -12.54
CA PHE A 316 -4.43 -0.58 -13.04
C PHE A 316 -5.28 0.02 -14.16
N ASP A 317 -5.67 1.29 -14.03
CA ASP A 317 -6.55 1.94 -15.01
C ASP A 317 -5.80 2.37 -16.27
N ARG A 318 -4.57 2.84 -16.10
CA ARG A 318 -3.70 3.37 -17.16
C ARG A 318 -2.25 2.86 -16.98
N PRO A 319 -2.03 1.54 -17.05
CA PRO A 319 -0.70 0.95 -16.91
C PRO A 319 0.29 1.50 -17.96
N ASP A 320 -0.18 1.85 -19.14
CA ASP A 320 0.61 2.48 -20.20
C ASP A 320 1.29 3.78 -19.76
N VAL A 321 0.58 4.64 -19.03
CA VAL A 321 1.09 5.91 -18.52
C VAL A 321 2.17 5.68 -17.46
N VAL A 322 1.91 4.77 -16.51
CA VAL A 322 2.91 4.43 -15.47
C VAL A 322 4.17 3.84 -16.10
N ILE A 323 4.02 2.90 -17.04
CA ILE A 323 5.16 2.32 -17.77
C ILE A 323 5.95 3.39 -18.53
N GLY A 324 5.25 4.31 -19.18
CA GLY A 324 5.87 5.43 -19.91
C GLY A 324 6.68 6.35 -19.00
N ALA A 325 6.10 6.76 -17.86
CA ALA A 325 6.76 7.61 -16.88
C ALA A 325 8.02 6.96 -16.27
N VAL A 326 7.93 5.68 -15.91
CA VAL A 326 9.08 4.94 -15.35
C VAL A 326 10.19 4.81 -16.40
N ARG A 327 9.85 4.49 -17.67
CA ARG A 327 10.83 4.40 -18.74
C ARG A 327 11.51 5.73 -19.04
N ASP A 328 10.78 6.84 -19.00
CA ASP A 328 11.36 8.18 -19.15
C ASP A 328 12.38 8.47 -18.05
N VAL A 329 12.02 8.25 -16.77
CA VAL A 329 12.95 8.44 -15.66
C VAL A 329 14.18 7.55 -15.79
N VAL A 330 14.01 6.26 -16.14
CA VAL A 330 15.13 5.33 -16.37
C VAL A 330 16.04 5.82 -17.51
N ALA A 331 15.46 6.32 -18.61
CA ALA A 331 16.25 6.84 -19.75
C ALA A 331 17.06 8.09 -19.34
N ARG A 332 16.46 9.01 -18.59
CA ARG A 332 17.13 10.22 -18.08
C ARG A 332 18.26 9.87 -17.11
N VAL A 333 18.05 8.91 -16.20
CA VAL A 333 19.11 8.41 -15.30
C VAL A 333 20.27 7.81 -16.10
N ARG A 334 19.99 7.02 -17.13
CA ARG A 334 21.04 6.43 -17.99
C ARG A 334 21.81 7.50 -18.77
N ALA A 335 21.16 8.57 -19.20
CA ALA A 335 21.79 9.67 -19.90
C ALA A 335 22.73 10.48 -18.99
N SER A 336 22.37 10.67 -17.72
CA SER A 336 23.19 11.38 -16.72
C SER A 336 24.39 10.56 -16.21
N SER A 337 24.40 9.24 -16.41
CA SER A 337 25.48 8.34 -15.97
C SER A 337 26.55 8.10 -17.04
N ARG A 338 26.39 8.70 -18.23
CA ARG A 338 27.36 8.69 -19.34
C ARG A 338 28.21 9.94 -19.33
#